data_c12b7c2401382451a8962cc2f69a81f1
#
_entry.id   c12b7c2401382451a8962cc2f69a81f1
#
_cell.length_a   1.000
_cell.length_b   1.000
_cell.length_c   1.000
_cell.angle_alpha   90.00
_cell.angle_beta   90.00
_cell.angle_gamma   90.00
#
_symmetry.space_group_name_H-M   'P 1'
#
loop_
_entity.id
_entity.type
_entity.pdbx_description
1 polymer ?
#
loop_
_entity_poly.entity_id
_entity_poly.type
_entity_poly.pdbx_seq_one_letter_code
_entity_poly.pdbx_strand_id
1 'polypeptide(L)'
;MRKFEYVVPPRFNGAKLQDFLKYAHRYSRRLIIELKRGGMAVNGAHRRMVDPVYTGDVVEIAFIEEGCDLVPNGSLKAPIVYEDDDLVIFDKPWNMSVHPAADGVDDSLGNYFAYLYENTLTFRPVSRLDKNTTGLCMSAKSTLSAGLLIGTVEKEYIAVAEGVLPEDSGTITIPIGRVEGSIILRKPDPDGQHAVTHYTIIDRT
;
A
#
# COMPACT_ATOMS: atom_id res chain seq x y z
N MET A 1 15.51 -5.13 -12.25
CA MET A 1 14.19 -4.95 -12.88
C MET A 1 13.52 -6.31 -12.98
N ARG A 2 12.42 -6.55 -12.28
CA ARG A 2 11.65 -7.81 -12.34
C ARG A 2 10.74 -7.79 -13.56
N LYS A 3 10.74 -8.86 -14.34
CA LYS A 3 9.88 -9.04 -15.53
C LYS A 3 8.77 -10.03 -15.22
N PHE A 4 7.61 -9.78 -15.78
CA PHE A 4 6.44 -10.66 -15.71
C PHE A 4 5.98 -11.00 -17.11
N GLU A 5 5.56 -12.24 -17.31
CA GLU A 5 5.04 -12.72 -18.61
C GLU A 5 3.67 -13.34 -18.38
N TYR A 6 2.72 -12.96 -19.22
CA TYR A 6 1.35 -13.45 -19.17
C TYR A 6 0.91 -13.96 -20.53
N VAL A 7 0.46 -15.20 -20.61
CA VAL A 7 -0.13 -15.76 -21.82
C VAL A 7 -1.61 -15.38 -21.87
N VAL A 8 -2.06 -14.82 -22.98
CA VAL A 8 -3.45 -14.39 -23.18
C VAL A 8 -4.36 -15.61 -23.36
N PRO A 9 -5.32 -15.87 -22.45
CA PRO A 9 -6.22 -16.99 -22.56
C PRO A 9 -7.37 -16.70 -23.55
N PRO A 10 -8.09 -17.75 -24.03
CA PRO A 10 -9.15 -17.62 -25.02
C PRO A 10 -10.25 -16.59 -24.71
N ARG A 11 -10.61 -16.43 -23.42
CA ARG A 11 -11.63 -15.47 -22.96
C ARG A 11 -11.29 -14.00 -23.22
N PHE A 12 -10.01 -13.69 -23.52
CA PHE A 12 -9.56 -12.33 -23.84
C PHE A 12 -9.16 -12.16 -25.31
N ASN A 13 -9.51 -13.12 -26.18
CA ASN A 13 -9.24 -13.02 -27.61
C ASN A 13 -9.88 -11.77 -28.22
N GLY A 14 -9.06 -10.88 -28.83
CA GLY A 14 -9.50 -9.60 -29.37
C GLY A 14 -9.78 -8.50 -28.35
N ALA A 15 -9.58 -8.75 -27.05
CA ALA A 15 -9.72 -7.72 -26.01
C ALA A 15 -8.61 -6.68 -26.11
N LYS A 16 -8.87 -5.46 -25.62
CA LYS A 16 -7.79 -4.47 -25.48
C LYS A 16 -6.77 -4.95 -24.44
N LEU A 17 -5.49 -4.69 -24.68
CA LEU A 17 -4.43 -5.05 -23.75
C LEU A 17 -4.66 -4.51 -22.33
N GLN A 18 -5.14 -3.25 -22.18
CA GLN A 18 -5.47 -2.71 -20.87
C GLN A 18 -6.60 -3.47 -20.14
N ASP A 19 -7.57 -4.01 -20.88
CA ASP A 19 -8.70 -4.76 -20.33
C ASP A 19 -8.25 -6.15 -19.90
N PHE A 20 -7.35 -6.78 -20.66
CA PHE A 20 -6.68 -8.01 -20.24
C PHE A 20 -5.93 -7.81 -18.92
N LEU A 21 -5.07 -6.79 -18.82
CA LEU A 21 -4.32 -6.50 -17.60
C LEU A 21 -5.23 -6.18 -16.41
N LYS A 22 -6.30 -5.40 -16.65
CA LYS A 22 -7.24 -4.99 -15.61
C LYS A 22 -8.06 -6.17 -15.07
N TYR A 23 -8.63 -6.98 -15.94
CA TYR A 23 -9.61 -8.00 -15.54
C TYR A 23 -9.00 -9.38 -15.30
N ALA A 24 -7.88 -9.72 -15.94
CA ALA A 24 -7.17 -10.98 -15.68
C ALA A 24 -6.20 -10.87 -14.50
N HIS A 25 -5.52 -9.73 -14.37
CA HIS A 25 -4.40 -9.55 -13.43
C HIS A 25 -4.63 -8.44 -12.40
N ARG A 26 -5.85 -7.89 -12.32
CA ARG A 26 -6.24 -6.86 -11.34
C ARG A 26 -5.39 -5.58 -11.36
N TYR A 27 -4.82 -5.24 -12.52
CA TYR A 27 -4.04 -4.03 -12.64
C TYR A 27 -4.91 -2.79 -12.46
N SER A 28 -4.51 -1.94 -11.53
CA SER A 28 -5.18 -0.64 -11.31
C SER A 28 -4.93 0.29 -12.50
N ARG A 29 -5.78 1.32 -12.63
CA ARG A 29 -5.58 2.38 -13.63
C ARG A 29 -4.17 3.01 -13.51
N ARG A 30 -3.66 3.17 -12.28
CA ARG A 30 -2.33 3.73 -12.02
C ARG A 30 -1.22 2.83 -12.58
N LEU A 31 -1.28 1.51 -12.33
CA LEU A 31 -0.32 0.55 -12.90
C LEU A 31 -0.34 0.57 -14.43
N ILE A 32 -1.53 0.61 -15.05
CA ILE A 32 -1.67 0.68 -16.51
C ILE A 32 -1.06 1.98 -17.08
N ILE A 33 -1.21 3.11 -16.38
CA ILE A 33 -0.59 4.38 -16.78
C ILE A 33 0.94 4.30 -16.67
N GLU A 34 1.45 3.68 -15.62
CA GLU A 34 2.90 3.51 -15.42
C GLU A 34 3.52 2.69 -16.56
N LEU A 35 2.88 1.61 -16.96
CA LEU A 35 3.34 0.78 -18.08
C LEU A 35 3.36 1.49 -19.42
N LYS A 36 2.58 2.57 -19.62
CA LYS A 36 2.62 3.38 -20.86
C LYS A 36 3.95 4.11 -21.06
N ARG A 37 4.72 4.30 -19.98
CA ARG A 37 6.03 4.98 -20.02
C ARG A 37 7.17 4.10 -20.52
N GLY A 38 6.90 2.87 -20.87
CA GLY A 38 7.85 1.89 -21.36
C GLY A 38 8.05 0.76 -20.37
N GLY A 39 7.97 -0.44 -20.71
CA GLY A 39 8.06 -1.63 -19.84
C GLY A 39 7.04 -2.67 -20.23
N MET A 40 6.53 -2.59 -21.45
CA MET A 40 5.54 -3.52 -21.95
C MET A 40 5.80 -3.88 -23.42
N ALA A 41 5.72 -5.18 -23.71
CA ALA A 41 5.72 -5.71 -25.05
C ALA A 41 4.66 -6.81 -25.18
N VAL A 42 4.28 -7.12 -26.41
CA VAL A 42 3.49 -8.31 -26.75
C VAL A 42 4.24 -9.05 -27.85
N ASN A 43 4.60 -10.29 -27.57
CA ASN A 43 5.45 -11.11 -28.47
C ASN A 43 6.76 -10.37 -28.86
N GLY A 44 7.41 -9.71 -27.89
CA GLY A 44 8.63 -8.94 -28.09
C GLY A 44 8.45 -7.59 -28.79
N ALA A 45 7.24 -7.20 -29.21
CA ALA A 45 6.96 -5.94 -29.90
C ALA A 45 6.19 -4.96 -28.99
N HIS A 46 6.57 -3.68 -29.04
CA HIS A 46 5.82 -2.63 -28.33
C HIS A 46 4.38 -2.55 -28.85
N ARG A 47 3.42 -2.48 -27.92
CA ARG A 47 1.98 -2.30 -28.21
C ARG A 47 1.40 -1.17 -27.36
N ARG A 48 0.34 -0.53 -27.89
CA ARG A 48 -0.42 0.44 -27.11
C ARG A 48 -1.44 -0.27 -26.23
N MET A 49 -1.82 0.32 -25.14
CA MET A 49 -2.83 -0.23 -24.19
C MET A 49 -4.21 -0.46 -24.83
N VAL A 50 -4.50 0.22 -25.94
CA VAL A 50 -5.76 0.09 -26.67
C VAL A 50 -5.71 -0.95 -27.80
N ASP A 51 -4.53 -1.45 -28.13
CA ASP A 51 -4.36 -2.45 -29.19
C ASP A 51 -4.93 -3.80 -28.72
N PRO A 52 -5.50 -4.61 -29.63
CA PRO A 52 -6.03 -5.92 -29.29
C PRO A 52 -4.90 -6.92 -29.00
N VAL A 53 -5.21 -7.86 -28.10
CA VAL A 53 -4.41 -9.06 -27.83
C VAL A 53 -5.19 -10.29 -28.24
N TYR A 54 -4.49 -11.34 -28.62
CA TYR A 54 -5.10 -12.57 -29.12
C TYR A 54 -4.67 -13.77 -28.29
N THR A 55 -5.47 -14.83 -28.35
CA THR A 55 -5.17 -16.09 -27.66
C THR A 55 -3.77 -16.59 -27.99
N GLY A 56 -2.98 -16.85 -26.95
CA GLY A 56 -1.59 -17.32 -27.10
C GLY A 56 -0.55 -16.21 -27.17
N ASP A 57 -0.95 -14.94 -27.32
CA ASP A 57 0.01 -13.83 -27.22
C ASP A 57 0.69 -13.83 -25.84
N VAL A 58 1.99 -13.54 -25.81
CA VAL A 58 2.77 -13.37 -24.60
C VAL A 58 2.90 -11.87 -24.30
N VAL A 59 2.30 -11.43 -23.20
CA VAL A 59 2.39 -10.06 -22.71
C VAL A 59 3.54 -9.98 -21.71
N GLU A 60 4.59 -9.25 -22.06
CA GLU A 60 5.79 -9.02 -21.25
C GLU A 60 5.66 -7.67 -20.53
N ILE A 61 5.89 -7.65 -19.21
CA ILE A 61 5.77 -6.46 -18.41
C ILE A 61 7.02 -6.29 -17.56
N ALA A 62 7.52 -5.06 -17.49
CA ALA A 62 8.59 -4.66 -16.60
C ALA A 62 8.29 -3.28 -16.03
N PHE A 63 8.35 -3.14 -14.71
CA PHE A 63 8.31 -1.84 -14.06
C PHE A 63 9.72 -1.30 -13.87
N ILE A 64 9.91 -0.03 -14.15
CA ILE A 64 11.13 0.67 -13.77
C ILE A 64 11.01 0.97 -12.28
N GLU A 65 11.87 0.33 -11.49
CA GLU A 65 11.95 0.59 -10.07
C GLU A 65 13.00 1.68 -9.83
N GLU A 66 12.55 2.75 -9.21
CA GLU A 66 13.40 3.85 -8.76
C GLU A 66 13.89 3.57 -7.34
N GLY A 67 15.01 4.16 -6.96
CA GLY A 67 15.51 4.12 -5.59
C GLY A 67 14.66 4.96 -4.64
N CYS A 68 15.11 5.07 -3.40
CA CYS A 68 14.48 5.87 -2.36
C CYS A 68 15.24 7.19 -2.17
N ASP A 69 14.53 8.32 -2.13
CA ASP A 69 15.11 9.64 -1.86
C ASP A 69 15.15 9.98 -0.35
N LEU A 70 14.70 9.05 0.50
CA LEU A 70 14.70 9.24 1.95
C LEU A 70 16.12 9.13 2.51
N VAL A 71 16.42 9.97 3.50
CA VAL A 71 17.69 9.90 4.24
C VAL A 71 17.76 8.57 5.02
N PRO A 72 18.75 7.70 4.76
CA PRO A 72 18.87 6.44 5.48
C PRO A 72 19.20 6.66 6.95
N ASN A 73 18.52 5.95 7.87
CA ASN A 73 18.81 6.03 9.29
C ASN A 73 18.86 4.64 9.95
N GLY A 74 20.09 4.12 10.15
CA GLY A 74 20.33 2.82 10.79
C GLY A 74 20.27 2.84 12.32
N SER A 75 20.12 4.01 12.97
CA SER A 75 19.91 4.10 14.42
C SER A 75 18.50 3.69 14.83
N LEU A 76 17.53 3.80 13.91
CA LEU A 76 16.16 3.37 14.11
C LEU A 76 16.09 1.83 14.11
N LYS A 77 15.08 1.29 14.81
CA LYS A 77 14.83 -0.14 14.88
C LYS A 77 13.33 -0.40 14.74
N ALA A 78 12.98 -1.23 13.77
CA ALA A 78 11.64 -1.79 13.60
C ALA A 78 11.85 -3.27 13.19
N PRO A 79 11.57 -4.24 14.08
CA PRO A 79 11.75 -5.65 13.77
C PRO A 79 11.00 -6.05 12.48
N ILE A 80 11.65 -6.86 11.65
CA ILE A 80 10.99 -7.47 10.49
C ILE A 80 10.29 -8.73 10.99
N VAL A 81 8.98 -8.81 10.77
CA VAL A 81 8.12 -9.95 11.13
C VAL A 81 8.01 -10.92 9.97
N TYR A 82 7.99 -10.40 8.76
CA TYR A 82 7.92 -11.18 7.53
C TYR A 82 8.59 -10.44 6.38
N GLU A 83 9.23 -11.16 5.50
CA GLU A 83 9.84 -10.62 4.29
C GLU A 83 9.90 -11.68 3.20
N ASP A 84 9.57 -11.28 1.97
CA ASP A 84 9.78 -12.02 0.73
C ASP A 84 10.24 -11.09 -0.40
N ASP A 85 10.19 -11.56 -1.65
CA ASP A 85 10.57 -10.76 -2.82
C ASP A 85 9.62 -9.59 -3.12
N ASP A 86 8.38 -9.62 -2.63
CA ASP A 86 7.32 -8.69 -2.97
C ASP A 86 6.99 -7.69 -1.88
N LEU A 87 7.19 -8.06 -0.62
CA LEU A 87 6.84 -7.22 0.52
C LEU A 87 7.72 -7.45 1.74
N VAL A 88 7.68 -6.50 2.66
CA VAL A 88 8.22 -6.60 4.01
C VAL A 88 7.19 -6.11 5.02
N ILE A 89 7.09 -6.80 6.16
CA ILE A 89 6.22 -6.43 7.28
C ILE A 89 7.09 -6.12 8.48
N PHE A 90 6.97 -4.92 9.00
CA PHE A 90 7.64 -4.45 10.20
C PHE A 90 6.70 -4.49 11.40
N ASP A 91 7.22 -4.79 12.57
CA ASP A 91 6.60 -4.42 13.85
C ASP A 91 7.03 -2.99 14.21
N LYS A 92 6.20 -2.02 13.83
CA LYS A 92 6.51 -0.61 14.03
C LYS A 92 6.44 -0.24 15.52
N PRO A 93 7.52 0.28 16.11
CA PRO A 93 7.52 0.69 17.51
C PRO A 93 6.66 1.94 17.73
N TRP A 94 6.37 2.24 19.00
CA TRP A 94 5.80 3.50 19.46
C TRP A 94 6.71 4.69 19.09
N ASN A 95 6.13 5.87 18.93
CA ASN A 95 6.81 7.14 18.62
C ASN A 95 7.61 7.16 17.32
N MET A 96 7.27 6.28 16.37
CA MET A 96 7.84 6.25 15.02
C MET A 96 6.76 6.54 13.98
N SER A 97 6.93 7.56 13.14
CA SER A 97 6.04 7.80 12.00
C SER A 97 6.31 6.81 10.88
N VAL A 98 5.32 6.56 10.01
CA VAL A 98 5.53 5.69 8.83
C VAL A 98 6.32 6.43 7.76
N HIS A 99 5.98 7.70 7.50
CA HIS A 99 6.72 8.60 6.60
C HIS A 99 7.33 9.76 7.38
N PRO A 100 8.40 10.39 6.89
CA PRO A 100 8.89 11.63 7.46
C PRO A 100 7.77 12.68 7.57
N ALA A 101 7.77 13.44 8.64
CA ALA A 101 6.78 14.50 8.86
C ALA A 101 7.06 15.74 8.00
N ALA A 102 8.33 15.97 7.65
CA ALA A 102 8.81 17.06 6.82
C ALA A 102 10.13 16.66 6.15
N ASP A 103 10.55 17.44 5.16
CA ASP A 103 11.86 17.26 4.52
C ASP A 103 12.99 17.43 5.55
N GLY A 104 13.99 16.56 5.47
CA GLY A 104 15.14 16.54 6.36
C GLY A 104 14.89 15.87 7.72
N VAL A 105 13.68 15.39 8.02
CA VAL A 105 13.38 14.58 9.21
C VAL A 105 13.63 13.12 8.87
N ASP A 106 14.43 12.44 9.67
CA ASP A 106 14.89 11.07 9.43
C ASP A 106 14.47 10.07 10.51
N ASP A 107 13.33 10.32 11.20
CA ASP A 107 12.83 9.56 12.34
C ASP A 107 11.69 8.59 11.99
N SER A 108 11.53 8.23 10.72
CA SER A 108 10.40 7.41 10.25
C SER A 108 10.79 5.99 9.86
N LEU A 109 9.78 5.12 9.76
CA LEU A 109 9.95 3.78 9.23
C LEU A 109 10.51 3.79 7.80
N GLY A 110 10.13 4.81 6.99
CA GLY A 110 10.68 5.01 5.65
C GLY A 110 12.19 5.25 5.65
N ASN A 111 12.73 5.99 6.63
CA ASN A 111 14.17 6.23 6.77
C ASN A 111 14.91 4.94 7.20
N TYR A 112 14.29 4.13 8.06
CA TYR A 112 14.83 2.81 8.41
C TYR A 112 14.79 1.84 7.22
N PHE A 113 13.71 1.85 6.42
CA PHE A 113 13.62 1.09 5.18
C PHE A 113 14.72 1.50 4.19
N ALA A 114 14.92 2.80 4.00
CA ALA A 114 15.98 3.34 3.12
C ALA A 114 17.37 2.85 3.55
N TYR A 115 17.64 2.77 4.85
CA TYR A 115 18.87 2.20 5.38
C TYR A 115 18.99 0.69 5.10
N LEU A 116 17.94 -0.10 5.37
CA LEU A 116 17.96 -1.55 5.18
C LEU A 116 18.20 -1.97 3.73
N TYR A 117 17.63 -1.24 2.80
CA TYR A 117 17.72 -1.55 1.36
C TYR A 117 18.68 -0.63 0.61
N GLU A 118 19.55 0.12 1.33
CA GLU A 118 20.60 0.96 0.74
C GLU A 118 20.08 1.89 -0.37
N ASN A 119 18.88 2.44 -0.18
CA ASN A 119 18.16 3.27 -1.16
C ASN A 119 17.88 2.60 -2.53
N THR A 120 18.07 1.28 -2.67
CA THR A 120 17.83 0.58 -3.93
C THR A 120 16.33 0.34 -4.22
N LEU A 121 15.48 0.41 -3.19
CA LEU A 121 14.04 0.23 -3.28
C LEU A 121 13.30 1.49 -2.82
N THR A 122 12.23 1.87 -3.52
CA THR A 122 11.33 2.93 -3.06
C THR A 122 10.46 2.43 -1.89
N PHE A 123 10.35 3.22 -0.83
CA PHE A 123 9.44 2.92 0.29
C PHE A 123 7.98 3.07 -0.13
N ARG A 124 7.21 1.98 -0.17
CA ARG A 124 5.81 1.92 -0.60
C ARG A 124 4.93 1.26 0.47
N PRO A 125 4.62 1.95 1.57
CA PRO A 125 3.75 1.38 2.60
C PRO A 125 2.36 1.12 2.03
N VAL A 126 1.87 -0.09 2.24
CA VAL A 126 0.53 -0.54 1.81
C VAL A 126 -0.55 0.06 2.70
N SER A 127 -0.21 0.29 3.96
CA SER A 127 -1.06 0.97 4.93
C SER A 127 -0.21 1.79 5.89
N ARG A 128 -0.86 2.72 6.60
CA ARG A 128 -0.19 3.55 7.59
C ARG A 128 -0.73 3.28 8.98
N LEU A 129 0.14 3.44 9.96
CA LEU A 129 -0.18 3.56 11.37
C LEU A 129 0.21 4.98 11.83
N ASP A 130 -0.49 5.50 12.81
CA ASP A 130 -0.13 6.78 13.42
C ASP A 130 1.20 6.66 14.19
N LYS A 131 1.84 7.78 14.48
CA LYS A 131 3.16 7.82 15.14
C LYS A 131 3.16 7.02 16.45
N ASN A 132 2.09 7.15 17.24
CA ASN A 132 1.95 6.52 18.55
C ASN A 132 1.22 5.15 18.53
N THR A 133 0.85 4.66 17.35
CA THR A 133 0.28 3.32 17.18
C THR A 133 1.40 2.34 16.85
N THR A 134 1.52 1.27 17.63
CA THR A 134 2.46 0.18 17.39
C THR A 134 1.84 -0.92 16.54
N GLY A 135 2.66 -1.83 16.02
CA GLY A 135 2.21 -3.05 15.36
C GLY A 135 2.54 -3.12 13.88
N LEU A 136 1.86 -4.02 13.17
CA LEU A 136 2.26 -4.45 11.84
C LEU A 136 2.09 -3.35 10.78
N CYS A 137 3.18 -3.04 10.10
CA CYS A 137 3.22 -2.09 8.99
C CYS A 137 3.88 -2.74 7.78
N MET A 138 3.10 -2.91 6.71
CA MET A 138 3.54 -3.55 5.47
C MET A 138 4.04 -2.52 4.47
N SER A 139 5.18 -2.78 3.85
CA SER A 139 5.68 -2.06 2.68
C SER A 139 5.88 -3.01 1.51
N ALA A 140 5.40 -2.64 0.35
CA ALA A 140 5.69 -3.35 -0.89
C ALA A 140 7.10 -3.00 -1.39
N LYS A 141 7.79 -3.98 -2.00
CA LYS A 141 9.15 -3.85 -2.55
C LYS A 141 9.16 -3.47 -4.03
N SER A 142 7.99 -3.49 -4.70
CA SER A 142 7.88 -3.13 -6.11
C SER A 142 6.63 -2.31 -6.39
N THR A 143 6.64 -1.61 -7.52
CA THR A 143 5.47 -0.87 -8.03
C THR A 143 4.28 -1.79 -8.26
N LEU A 144 4.52 -3.00 -8.78
CA LEU A 144 3.47 -3.99 -9.02
C LEU A 144 2.87 -4.46 -7.69
N SER A 145 3.70 -4.91 -6.75
CA SER A 145 3.23 -5.40 -5.45
C SER A 145 2.44 -4.33 -4.70
N ALA A 146 2.91 -3.07 -4.70
CA ALA A 146 2.15 -1.95 -4.13
C ALA A 146 0.78 -1.78 -4.79
N GLY A 147 0.73 -1.83 -6.11
CA GLY A 147 -0.52 -1.67 -6.87
C GLY A 147 -1.54 -2.79 -6.66
N LEU A 148 -1.09 -4.00 -6.30
CA LEU A 148 -1.92 -5.15 -6.03
C LEU A 148 -2.36 -5.24 -4.56
N LEU A 149 -1.53 -4.76 -3.62
CA LEU A 149 -1.76 -4.88 -2.18
C LEU A 149 -2.52 -3.70 -1.58
N ILE A 150 -2.41 -2.49 -2.15
CA ILE A 150 -3.12 -1.32 -1.63
C ILE A 150 -4.63 -1.54 -1.70
N GLY A 151 -5.29 -1.41 -0.55
CA GLY A 151 -6.74 -1.59 -0.42
C GLY A 151 -7.21 -3.04 -0.24
N THR A 152 -6.29 -4.02 -0.15
CA THR A 152 -6.65 -5.42 0.10
C THR A 152 -6.38 -5.88 1.54
N VAL A 153 -5.67 -5.07 2.32
CA VAL A 153 -5.28 -5.41 3.69
C VAL A 153 -6.44 -5.16 4.65
N GLU A 154 -6.90 -6.19 5.32
CA GLU A 154 -7.77 -6.10 6.48
C GLU A 154 -6.94 -5.81 7.74
N LYS A 155 -7.45 -4.96 8.63
CA LYS A 155 -6.73 -4.51 9.82
C LYS A 155 -7.57 -4.72 11.06
N GLU A 156 -6.93 -5.30 12.06
CA GLU A 156 -7.47 -5.44 13.39
C GLU A 156 -6.56 -4.71 14.39
N TYR A 157 -7.17 -4.06 15.38
CA TYR A 157 -6.46 -3.27 16.38
C TYR A 157 -6.89 -3.68 17.76
N ILE A 158 -5.96 -3.65 18.71
CA ILE A 158 -6.25 -3.70 20.13
C ILE A 158 -6.10 -2.29 20.69
N ALA A 159 -7.10 -1.81 21.43
CA ALA A 159 -7.10 -0.49 22.01
C ALA A 159 -7.67 -0.50 23.43
N VAL A 160 -7.17 0.39 24.27
CA VAL A 160 -7.79 0.71 25.58
C VAL A 160 -8.64 1.95 25.36
N ALA A 161 -9.93 1.85 25.70
CA ALA A 161 -10.87 2.96 25.61
C ALA A 161 -11.15 3.53 27.01
N GLU A 162 -11.30 4.86 27.09
CA GLU A 162 -11.78 5.51 28.30
C GLU A 162 -13.30 5.37 28.43
N GLY A 163 -13.77 5.08 29.63
CA GLY A 163 -15.18 4.87 29.94
C GLY A 163 -15.66 3.45 29.67
N VAL A 164 -16.96 3.24 29.70
CA VAL A 164 -17.57 1.91 29.56
C VAL A 164 -18.50 1.90 28.37
N LEU A 165 -18.20 1.01 27.42
CA LEU A 165 -19.11 0.73 26.32
C LEU A 165 -20.26 -0.17 26.82
N PRO A 166 -21.52 0.14 26.48
CA PRO A 166 -22.68 -0.58 27.03
C PRO A 166 -22.77 -2.04 26.57
N GLU A 167 -22.37 -2.30 25.32
CA GLU A 167 -22.48 -3.61 24.70
C GLU A 167 -21.09 -4.26 24.51
N ASP A 168 -21.04 -5.59 24.57
CA ASP A 168 -19.77 -6.34 24.37
C ASP A 168 -19.24 -6.31 22.93
N SER A 169 -20.10 -5.98 21.98
CA SER A 169 -19.72 -5.78 20.59
C SER A 169 -20.65 -4.79 19.90
N GLY A 170 -20.17 -4.11 18.88
CA GLY A 170 -21.00 -3.15 18.17
C GLY A 170 -20.34 -2.54 16.97
N THR A 171 -21.08 -1.62 16.35
CA THR A 171 -20.62 -0.84 15.20
C THR A 171 -20.84 0.64 15.47
N ILE A 172 -19.78 1.42 15.36
CA ILE A 172 -19.81 2.88 15.44
C ILE A 172 -19.77 3.42 14.01
N THR A 173 -20.83 4.16 13.62
CA THR A 173 -20.97 4.74 12.28
C THR A 173 -21.12 6.25 12.43
N ILE A 174 -20.04 6.93 12.78
CA ILE A 174 -20.02 8.37 13.02
C ILE A 174 -19.06 9.00 12.02
N PRO A 175 -19.52 9.92 11.15
CA PRO A 175 -18.64 10.65 10.23
C PRO A 175 -17.60 11.47 11.02
N ILE A 176 -16.40 11.57 10.45
CA ILE A 176 -15.25 12.20 11.10
C ILE A 176 -14.74 13.35 10.24
N GLY A 177 -14.69 14.54 10.83
CA GLY A 177 -14.13 15.75 10.23
C GLY A 177 -12.83 16.20 10.90
N ARG A 178 -12.23 17.25 10.35
CA ARG A 178 -11.06 17.92 10.94
C ARG A 178 -11.52 18.92 12.00
N VAL A 179 -10.72 19.05 13.05
CA VAL A 179 -10.87 20.18 13.96
C VAL A 179 -10.33 21.42 13.25
N GLU A 180 -11.08 22.51 13.28
CA GLU A 180 -10.67 23.79 12.69
C GLU A 180 -9.31 24.24 13.25
N GLY A 181 -8.42 24.69 12.37
CA GLY A 181 -7.06 25.08 12.74
C GLY A 181 -6.08 23.92 12.99
N SER A 182 -6.51 22.66 12.92
CA SER A 182 -5.64 21.50 13.11
C SER A 182 -5.55 20.61 11.85
N ILE A 183 -4.33 20.25 11.48
CA ILE A 183 -4.08 19.27 10.42
C ILE A 183 -4.12 17.83 10.94
N ILE A 184 -4.03 17.63 12.26
CA ILE A 184 -3.89 16.33 12.92
C ILE A 184 -5.20 15.89 13.57
N LEU A 185 -5.82 16.78 14.36
CA LEU A 185 -6.96 16.43 15.20
C LEU A 185 -8.23 16.18 14.38
N ARG A 186 -8.99 15.22 14.82
CA ARG A 186 -10.26 14.80 14.24
C ARG A 186 -11.36 14.89 15.31
N LYS A 187 -12.60 15.11 14.87
CA LYS A 187 -13.80 15.10 15.72
C LYS A 187 -14.95 14.44 14.98
N PRO A 188 -15.97 13.96 15.69
CA PRO A 188 -17.26 13.67 15.09
C PRO A 188 -17.80 14.91 14.36
N ASP A 189 -18.23 14.72 13.10
CA ASP A 189 -18.69 15.82 12.26
C ASP A 189 -19.71 15.28 11.24
N PRO A 190 -20.98 15.74 11.27
CA PRO A 190 -22.00 15.29 10.33
C PRO A 190 -21.63 15.48 8.85
N ASP A 191 -20.83 16.52 8.56
CA ASP A 191 -20.34 16.83 7.20
C ASP A 191 -18.96 16.18 6.92
N GLY A 192 -18.47 15.36 7.84
CA GLY A 192 -17.20 14.69 7.77
C GLY A 192 -17.20 13.47 6.82
N GLN A 193 -16.05 12.83 6.71
CA GLN A 193 -15.93 11.59 5.95
C GLN A 193 -16.63 10.44 6.68
N HIS A 194 -17.34 9.61 5.91
CA HIS A 194 -17.95 8.39 6.44
C HIS A 194 -16.89 7.49 7.07
N ALA A 195 -17.13 7.07 8.31
CA ALA A 195 -16.25 6.20 9.07
C ALA A 195 -17.06 5.10 9.76
N VAL A 196 -16.55 3.88 9.73
CA VAL A 196 -17.17 2.73 10.41
C VAL A 196 -16.10 2.01 11.21
N THR A 197 -16.41 1.74 12.48
CA THR A 197 -15.57 0.94 13.37
C THR A 197 -16.41 -0.17 13.98
N HIS A 198 -16.05 -1.41 13.73
CA HIS A 198 -16.58 -2.57 14.43
C HIS A 198 -15.70 -2.84 15.64
N TYR A 199 -16.31 -3.15 16.78
CA TYR A 199 -15.58 -3.48 17.99
C TYR A 199 -16.13 -4.71 18.69
N THR A 200 -15.25 -5.38 19.42
CA THR A 200 -15.58 -6.43 20.38
C THR A 200 -14.76 -6.21 21.64
N ILE A 201 -15.40 -6.21 22.81
CA ILE A 201 -14.73 -6.08 24.09
C ILE A 201 -14.00 -7.38 24.40
N ILE A 202 -12.70 -7.26 24.68
CA ILE A 202 -11.87 -8.41 25.09
C ILE A 202 -11.88 -8.51 26.61
N ASP A 203 -11.79 -7.38 27.30
CA ASP A 203 -11.74 -7.31 28.75
C ASP A 203 -12.26 -5.95 29.25
N ARG A 204 -12.70 -5.90 30.54
CA ARG A 204 -13.16 -4.70 31.25
C ARG A 204 -12.44 -4.63 32.60
N THR A 205 -11.78 -3.54 32.87
CA THR A 205 -11.12 -3.25 34.14
C THR A 205 -11.85 -2.18 34.93
#